data_197447e9b01c26ecfc631a89426b7024
#
_entry.id   197447e9b01c26ecfc631a89426b7024
#
_cell.length_a   1.000
_cell.length_b   1.000
_cell.length_c   1.000
_cell.angle_alpha   90.00
_cell.angle_beta   90.00
_cell.angle_gamma   90.00
#
_symmetry.space_group_name_H-M   'P 1'
#
loop_
_entity.id
_entity.type
_entity.pdbx_description
1 polymer ?
#
loop_
_entity_poly.entity_id
_entity_poly.type
_entity_poly.pdbx_seq_one_letter_code
_entity_poly.pdbx_strand_id
1 'polypeptide(L)'
;MVLLAVVVCGCSFDLGSMSPDKAEAPKAAPATAGVADAQTHNLRGQALVRSGKTEDALAEFDSAIEIDPHNADALYNRGLLRQSEKQHQYAIDDFSAANGLTPQRAEPLLGRAISYLALDKVKEAAADLDEAAQADPQNAQIWSTRGIAYERLGDKGKAAGSYARAVNLRPKDDAARTGFARVGGKPGQTYE
;
A
#
# COMPACT_ATOMS: atom_id res chain seq x y z
N MET A 1 -41.36 -60.85 -54.18
CA MET A 1 -41.35 -59.40 -54.24
C MET A 1 -42.57 -58.91 -53.50
N VAL A 2 -42.40 -58.50 -52.24
CA VAL A 2 -43.51 -58.00 -51.38
C VAL A 2 -43.12 -56.58 -50.97
N LEU A 3 -43.92 -55.64 -51.49
CA LEU A 3 -43.83 -54.24 -51.08
C LEU A 3 -44.53 -54.05 -49.71
N LEU A 4 -43.81 -53.61 -48.68
CA LEU A 4 -44.42 -53.20 -47.46
C LEU A 4 -44.55 -51.67 -47.51
N ALA A 5 -45.78 -51.17 -47.48
CA ALA A 5 -46.10 -49.77 -47.32
C ALA A 5 -46.09 -49.42 -45.83
N VAL A 6 -45.21 -48.49 -45.41
CA VAL A 6 -45.20 -47.96 -44.09
C VAL A 6 -46.06 -46.68 -44.07
N VAL A 7 -47.15 -46.75 -43.34
CA VAL A 7 -48.01 -45.58 -43.04
C VAL A 7 -47.31 -44.76 -41.89
N VAL A 8 -46.88 -43.56 -42.20
CA VAL A 8 -46.37 -42.63 -41.23
C VAL A 8 -47.55 -41.81 -40.72
N CYS A 9 -47.94 -42.06 -39.47
CA CYS A 9 -48.92 -41.28 -38.75
C CYS A 9 -48.26 -39.97 -38.28
N GLY A 10 -48.64 -38.87 -38.91
CA GLY A 10 -48.12 -37.53 -38.50
C GLY A 10 -48.83 -37.08 -37.26
N CYS A 11 -48.11 -37.06 -36.12
CA CYS A 11 -48.48 -36.26 -34.92
C CYS A 11 -47.84 -34.90 -35.05
N SER A 12 -48.65 -33.90 -35.40
CA SER A 12 -48.24 -32.50 -35.30
C SER A 12 -48.12 -32.13 -33.82
N PHE A 13 -46.90 -31.98 -33.35
CA PHE A 13 -46.64 -31.44 -32.03
C PHE A 13 -46.53 -29.91 -32.16
N ASP A 14 -47.54 -29.21 -31.67
CA ASP A 14 -47.58 -27.75 -31.60
C ASP A 14 -46.64 -27.34 -30.49
N LEU A 15 -45.43 -26.90 -30.84
CA LEU A 15 -44.49 -26.25 -29.94
C LEU A 15 -44.92 -24.82 -29.74
N GLY A 16 -45.78 -24.63 -28.73
CA GLY A 16 -46.10 -23.30 -28.23
C GLY A 16 -44.81 -22.50 -27.99
N SER A 17 -44.76 -21.33 -28.59
CA SER A 17 -43.65 -20.37 -28.46
C SER A 17 -43.42 -19.98 -26.99
N MET A 18 -42.52 -20.71 -26.31
CA MET A 18 -41.91 -20.20 -25.10
C MET A 18 -40.88 -19.17 -25.53
N SER A 19 -41.25 -17.91 -25.44
CA SER A 19 -40.30 -16.80 -25.46
C SER A 19 -39.28 -17.04 -24.33
N PRO A 20 -37.97 -17.09 -24.60
CA PRO A 20 -37.00 -17.07 -23.51
C PRO A 20 -37.14 -15.73 -22.80
N ASP A 21 -37.64 -15.75 -21.56
CA ASP A 21 -37.48 -14.66 -20.64
C ASP A 21 -35.99 -14.27 -20.70
N LYS A 22 -35.72 -13.08 -21.23
CA LYS A 22 -34.42 -12.46 -21.12
C LYS A 22 -34.21 -12.23 -19.64
N ALA A 23 -33.59 -13.18 -18.97
CA ALA A 23 -32.88 -12.90 -17.75
C ALA A 23 -31.83 -11.84 -18.11
N GLU A 24 -32.21 -10.59 -17.86
CA GLU A 24 -31.30 -9.46 -17.96
C GLU A 24 -30.15 -9.76 -16.97
N ALA A 25 -28.98 -10.16 -17.51
CA ALA A 25 -27.78 -10.31 -16.71
C ALA A 25 -27.60 -9.03 -15.89
N PRO A 26 -27.27 -9.11 -14.58
CA PRO A 26 -27.08 -7.92 -13.78
C PRO A 26 -26.08 -7.02 -14.50
N LYS A 27 -26.53 -5.84 -14.86
CA LYS A 27 -25.73 -4.84 -15.56
C LYS A 27 -24.55 -4.54 -14.64
N ALA A 28 -23.37 -5.06 -14.97
CA ALA A 28 -22.16 -4.79 -14.20
C ALA A 28 -22.07 -3.27 -14.04
N ALA A 29 -22.05 -2.80 -12.79
CA ALA A 29 -21.86 -1.39 -12.52
C ALA A 29 -20.59 -0.95 -13.26
N PRO A 30 -20.57 0.23 -13.89
CA PRO A 30 -19.38 0.66 -14.61
C PRO A 30 -18.20 0.68 -13.63
N ALA A 31 -17.07 0.10 -14.06
CA ALA A 31 -15.86 -0.02 -13.24
C ALA A 31 -15.43 1.32 -12.60
N THR A 32 -15.78 2.43 -13.23
CA THR A 32 -15.57 3.79 -12.70
C THR A 32 -16.41 4.14 -11.47
N ALA A 33 -17.60 3.54 -11.30
CA ALA A 33 -18.44 3.78 -10.11
C ALA A 33 -17.81 3.12 -8.88
N GLY A 34 -17.32 1.88 -9.01
CA GLY A 34 -16.64 1.18 -7.92
C GLY A 34 -15.39 1.92 -7.44
N VAL A 35 -14.57 2.43 -8.36
CA VAL A 35 -13.37 3.22 -8.00
C VAL A 35 -13.74 4.51 -7.25
N ALA A 36 -14.80 5.20 -7.66
CA ALA A 36 -15.29 6.39 -6.96
C ALA A 36 -15.78 6.07 -5.54
N ASP A 37 -16.45 4.93 -5.37
CA ASP A 37 -16.92 4.46 -4.06
C ASP A 37 -15.73 4.08 -3.16
N ALA A 38 -14.73 3.35 -3.67
CA ALA A 38 -13.51 3.02 -2.95
C ALA A 38 -12.76 4.28 -2.48
N GLN A 39 -12.65 5.29 -3.34
CA GLN A 39 -12.03 6.56 -2.98
C GLN A 39 -12.82 7.29 -1.89
N THR A 40 -14.15 7.22 -1.92
CA THR A 40 -15.01 7.82 -0.90
C THR A 40 -14.79 7.16 0.47
N HIS A 41 -14.71 5.83 0.52
CA HIS A 41 -14.39 5.09 1.73
C HIS A 41 -12.99 5.44 2.25
N ASN A 42 -11.98 5.51 1.38
CA ASN A 42 -10.63 5.93 1.77
C ASN A 42 -10.61 7.33 2.39
N LEU A 43 -11.32 8.30 1.82
CA LEU A 43 -11.42 9.67 2.37
C LEU A 43 -12.15 9.70 3.73
N ARG A 44 -13.21 8.89 3.91
CA ARG A 44 -13.90 8.75 5.19
C ARG A 44 -12.97 8.14 6.26
N GLY A 45 -12.24 7.09 5.91
CA GLY A 45 -11.24 6.49 6.78
C GLY A 45 -10.21 7.51 7.27
N GLN A 46 -9.67 8.32 6.36
CA GLN A 46 -8.74 9.40 6.73
C GLN A 46 -9.38 10.45 7.68
N ALA A 47 -10.66 10.80 7.46
CA ALA A 47 -11.38 11.71 8.34
C ALA A 47 -11.58 11.11 9.75
N LEU A 48 -11.87 9.82 9.82
CA LEU A 48 -12.02 9.07 11.07
C LEU A 48 -10.70 8.96 11.85
N VAL A 49 -9.57 8.72 11.15
CA VAL A 49 -8.23 8.77 11.76
C VAL A 49 -7.99 10.14 12.41
N ARG A 50 -8.28 11.24 11.71
CA ARG A 50 -8.12 12.61 12.26
C ARG A 50 -9.00 12.87 13.47
N SER A 51 -10.15 12.18 13.60
CA SER A 51 -11.04 12.27 14.76
C SER A 51 -10.75 11.24 15.87
N GLY A 52 -9.70 10.43 15.71
CA GLY A 52 -9.28 9.42 16.69
C GLY A 52 -10.16 8.16 16.72
N LYS A 53 -11.03 7.96 15.71
CA LYS A 53 -11.91 6.79 15.59
C LYS A 53 -11.21 5.69 14.78
N THR A 54 -10.25 5.02 15.39
CA THR A 54 -9.35 4.09 14.68
C THR A 54 -10.06 2.85 14.17
N GLU A 55 -10.97 2.26 14.94
CA GLU A 55 -11.73 1.07 14.53
C GLU A 55 -12.67 1.37 13.34
N ASP A 56 -13.39 2.49 13.40
CA ASP A 56 -14.24 2.93 12.29
C ASP A 56 -13.41 3.23 11.04
N ALA A 57 -12.23 3.85 11.20
CA ALA A 57 -11.33 4.14 10.10
C ALA A 57 -10.80 2.87 9.43
N LEU A 58 -10.48 1.84 10.23
CA LEU A 58 -10.03 0.55 9.71
C LEU A 58 -11.13 -0.09 8.84
N ALA A 59 -12.38 -0.08 9.31
CA ALA A 59 -13.52 -0.61 8.55
C ALA A 59 -13.74 0.12 7.22
N GLU A 60 -13.55 1.44 7.20
CA GLU A 60 -13.65 2.24 5.97
C GLU A 60 -12.52 1.94 4.99
N PHE A 61 -11.28 1.76 5.46
CA PHE A 61 -10.16 1.33 4.59
C PHE A 61 -10.36 -0.10 4.08
N ASP A 62 -10.86 -1.02 4.90
CA ASP A 62 -11.20 -2.38 4.49
C ASP A 62 -12.26 -2.37 3.37
N SER A 63 -13.32 -1.56 3.52
CA SER A 63 -14.35 -1.37 2.49
C SER A 63 -13.76 -0.80 1.20
N ALA A 64 -12.86 0.18 1.30
CA ALA A 64 -12.19 0.74 0.12
C ALA A 64 -11.39 -0.32 -0.65
N ILE A 65 -10.66 -1.19 0.06
CA ILE A 65 -9.83 -2.25 -0.52
C ILE A 65 -10.69 -3.42 -1.04
N GLU A 66 -11.83 -3.71 -0.41
CA GLU A 66 -12.78 -4.71 -0.90
C GLU A 66 -13.41 -4.29 -2.24
N ILE A 67 -13.76 -3.01 -2.37
CA ILE A 67 -14.32 -2.43 -3.61
C ILE A 67 -13.24 -2.33 -4.69
N ASP A 68 -12.06 -1.84 -4.35
CA ASP A 68 -10.92 -1.69 -5.26
C ASP A 68 -9.63 -2.22 -4.62
N PRO A 69 -9.26 -3.49 -4.85
CA PRO A 69 -8.03 -4.07 -4.34
C PRO A 69 -6.74 -3.39 -4.84
N HIS A 70 -6.83 -2.55 -5.87
CA HIS A 70 -5.71 -1.79 -6.42
C HIS A 70 -5.65 -0.35 -5.90
N ASN A 71 -6.45 -0.01 -4.90
CA ASN A 71 -6.39 1.29 -4.25
C ASN A 71 -5.15 1.41 -3.36
N ALA A 72 -4.03 1.82 -3.96
CA ALA A 72 -2.75 1.96 -3.28
C ALA A 72 -2.81 2.94 -2.08
N ASP A 73 -3.64 3.98 -2.17
CA ASP A 73 -3.79 4.95 -1.10
C ASP A 73 -4.55 4.37 0.10
N ALA A 74 -5.58 3.55 -0.13
CA ALA A 74 -6.30 2.88 0.96
C ALA A 74 -5.39 1.86 1.67
N LEU A 75 -4.63 1.07 0.92
CA LEU A 75 -3.62 0.15 1.47
C LEU A 75 -2.58 0.91 2.31
N TYR A 76 -2.02 1.99 1.77
CA TYR A 76 -1.05 2.82 2.48
C TYR A 76 -1.62 3.41 3.77
N ASN A 77 -2.83 3.97 3.73
CA ASN A 77 -3.48 4.57 4.89
C ASN A 77 -3.82 3.52 5.96
N ARG A 78 -4.28 2.33 5.56
CA ARG A 78 -4.50 1.21 6.48
C ARG A 78 -3.18 0.75 7.10
N GLY A 79 -2.12 0.68 6.32
CA GLY A 79 -0.77 0.39 6.80
C GLY A 79 -0.30 1.37 7.86
N LEU A 80 -0.50 2.68 7.67
CA LEU A 80 -0.19 3.71 8.66
C LEU A 80 -0.99 3.54 9.96
N LEU A 81 -2.28 3.24 9.84
CA LEU A 81 -3.14 3.00 11.00
C LEU A 81 -2.67 1.78 11.79
N ARG A 82 -2.43 0.66 11.12
CA ARG A 82 -1.90 -0.59 11.73
C ARG A 82 -0.53 -0.37 12.37
N GLN A 83 0.33 0.44 11.73
CA GLN A 83 1.63 0.81 12.29
C GLN A 83 1.47 1.60 13.60
N SER A 84 0.54 2.55 13.67
CA SER A 84 0.26 3.35 14.88
C SER A 84 -0.25 2.48 16.03
N GLU A 85 -0.97 1.39 15.72
CA GLU A 85 -1.44 0.38 16.65
C GLU A 85 -0.39 -0.70 16.98
N LYS A 86 0.86 -0.52 16.51
CA LYS A 86 1.97 -1.47 16.69
C LYS A 86 1.76 -2.84 15.99
N GLN A 87 0.82 -2.92 15.08
CA GLN A 87 0.55 -4.10 14.27
C GLN A 87 1.53 -4.14 13.08
N HIS A 88 2.84 -4.13 13.38
CA HIS A 88 3.89 -3.89 12.39
C HIS A 88 3.91 -4.92 11.24
N GLN A 89 3.58 -6.20 11.50
CA GLN A 89 3.57 -7.19 10.42
C GLN A 89 2.43 -6.91 9.42
N TYR A 90 1.22 -6.61 9.90
CA TYR A 90 0.10 -6.24 9.02
C TYR A 90 0.36 -4.93 8.28
N ALA A 91 1.04 -3.97 8.91
CA ALA A 91 1.46 -2.74 8.25
C ALA A 91 2.47 -3.01 7.10
N ILE A 92 3.43 -3.92 7.30
CA ILE A 92 4.39 -4.35 6.27
C ILE A 92 3.66 -4.95 5.07
N ASP A 93 2.65 -5.79 5.31
CA ASP A 93 1.87 -6.42 4.25
C ASP A 93 1.12 -5.36 3.42
N ASP A 94 0.48 -4.39 4.08
CA ASP A 94 -0.22 -3.29 3.43
C ASP A 94 0.74 -2.37 2.64
N PHE A 95 1.86 -1.97 3.22
CA PHE A 95 2.86 -1.15 2.53
C PHE A 95 3.50 -1.90 1.35
N SER A 96 3.66 -3.22 1.47
CA SER A 96 4.19 -4.04 0.37
C SER A 96 3.22 -4.09 -0.79
N ALA A 97 1.92 -4.24 -0.52
CA ALA A 97 0.87 -4.19 -1.52
C ALA A 97 0.81 -2.79 -2.18
N ALA A 98 0.84 -1.71 -1.38
CA ALA A 98 0.85 -0.35 -1.89
C ALA A 98 2.08 -0.06 -2.77
N ASN A 99 3.28 -0.50 -2.34
CA ASN A 99 4.51 -0.36 -3.13
C ASN A 99 4.46 -1.16 -4.44
N GLY A 100 3.88 -2.36 -4.43
CA GLY A 100 3.69 -3.16 -5.64
C GLY A 100 2.82 -2.47 -6.69
N LEU A 101 1.84 -1.67 -6.25
CA LEU A 101 0.96 -0.89 -7.12
C LEU A 101 1.59 0.44 -7.57
N THR A 102 2.42 1.04 -6.75
CA THR A 102 3.03 2.35 -6.98
C THR A 102 4.52 2.35 -6.63
N PRO A 103 5.37 1.60 -7.35
CA PRO A 103 6.77 1.37 -6.96
C PRO A 103 7.65 2.63 -7.00
N GLN A 104 7.17 3.72 -7.58
CA GLN A 104 7.90 5.01 -7.64
C GLN A 104 7.65 5.90 -6.42
N ARG A 105 6.76 5.51 -5.51
CA ARG A 105 6.43 6.29 -4.30
C ARG A 105 7.35 5.90 -3.15
N ALA A 106 7.95 6.90 -2.53
CA ALA A 106 8.84 6.69 -1.39
C ALA A 106 8.09 6.41 -0.07
N GLU A 107 6.83 6.86 0.04
CA GLU A 107 6.08 6.81 1.30
C GLU A 107 5.78 5.37 1.76
N PRO A 108 5.33 4.42 0.90
CA PRO A 108 5.15 3.04 1.32
C PRO A 108 6.46 2.37 1.77
N LEU A 109 7.58 2.66 1.09
CA LEU A 109 8.89 2.15 1.46
C LEU A 109 9.33 2.69 2.83
N LEU A 110 9.15 3.99 3.08
CA LEU A 110 9.44 4.58 4.39
C LEU A 110 8.58 3.97 5.49
N GLY A 111 7.27 3.82 5.28
CA GLY A 111 6.36 3.19 6.24
C GLY A 111 6.76 1.75 6.55
N ARG A 112 7.09 0.97 5.52
CA ARG A 112 7.55 -0.42 5.66
C ARG A 112 8.86 -0.50 6.42
N ALA A 113 9.82 0.36 6.09
CA ALA A 113 11.11 0.43 6.78
C ALA A 113 10.97 0.75 8.27
N ILE A 114 10.09 1.68 8.65
CA ILE A 114 9.81 1.98 10.06
C ILE A 114 9.24 0.74 10.77
N SER A 115 8.34 0.01 10.12
CA SER A 115 7.78 -1.23 10.66
C SER A 115 8.83 -2.34 10.77
N TYR A 116 9.73 -2.45 9.80
CA TYR A 116 10.88 -3.36 9.89
C TYR A 116 11.83 -3.02 11.04
N LEU A 117 12.13 -1.73 11.26
CA LEU A 117 12.94 -1.29 12.39
C LEU A 117 12.30 -1.62 13.73
N ALA A 118 10.99 -1.53 13.82
CA ALA A 118 10.23 -1.88 15.03
C ALA A 118 10.29 -3.40 15.33
N LEU A 119 10.41 -4.23 14.28
CA LEU A 119 10.54 -5.70 14.39
C LEU A 119 12.00 -6.18 14.40
N ASP A 120 12.98 -5.29 14.55
CA ASP A 120 14.42 -5.57 14.49
C ASP A 120 14.92 -6.14 13.15
N LYS A 121 14.15 -6.01 12.08
CA LYS A 121 14.52 -6.40 10.71
C LYS A 121 15.31 -5.26 10.04
N VAL A 122 16.51 -4.98 10.59
CA VAL A 122 17.28 -3.76 10.26
C VAL A 122 17.80 -3.76 8.83
N LYS A 123 18.16 -4.94 8.30
CA LYS A 123 18.69 -5.06 6.93
C LYS A 123 17.62 -4.76 5.89
N GLU A 124 16.44 -5.28 6.10
CA GLU A 124 15.26 -5.03 5.25
C GLU A 124 14.88 -3.56 5.28
N ALA A 125 14.89 -2.93 6.46
CA ALA A 125 14.66 -1.50 6.61
C ALA A 125 15.69 -0.66 5.85
N ALA A 126 16.97 -1.01 5.92
CA ALA A 126 18.02 -0.28 5.23
C ALA A 126 17.86 -0.38 3.69
N ALA A 127 17.47 -1.54 3.17
CA ALA A 127 17.22 -1.72 1.74
C ALA A 127 16.05 -0.84 1.26
N ASP A 128 14.91 -0.84 1.99
CA ASP A 128 13.78 0.01 1.66
C ASP A 128 14.13 1.50 1.71
N LEU A 129 14.95 1.91 2.68
CA LEU A 129 15.37 3.29 2.84
C LEU A 129 16.39 3.74 1.79
N ASP A 130 17.21 2.83 1.28
CA ASP A 130 18.08 3.09 0.14
C ASP A 130 17.26 3.38 -1.12
N GLU A 131 16.19 2.61 -1.36
CA GLU A 131 15.27 2.81 -2.46
C GLU A 131 14.43 4.09 -2.28
N ALA A 132 13.86 4.29 -1.09
CA ALA A 132 13.09 5.49 -0.76
C ALA A 132 13.90 6.78 -0.95
N ALA A 133 15.20 6.77 -0.56
CA ALA A 133 16.08 7.92 -0.71
C ALA A 133 16.40 8.26 -2.19
N GLN A 134 16.31 7.27 -3.09
CA GLN A 134 16.41 7.50 -4.53
C GLN A 134 15.10 8.06 -5.11
N ALA A 135 13.95 7.57 -4.63
CA ALA A 135 12.63 8.03 -5.09
C ALA A 135 12.31 9.46 -4.61
N ASP A 136 12.61 9.78 -3.36
CA ASP A 136 12.44 11.14 -2.81
C ASP A 136 13.67 11.60 -2.03
N PRO A 137 14.70 12.15 -2.72
CA PRO A 137 15.93 12.61 -2.10
C PRO A 137 15.79 13.89 -1.27
N GLN A 138 14.62 14.54 -1.29
CA GLN A 138 14.34 15.75 -0.52
C GLN A 138 13.59 15.48 0.80
N ASN A 139 13.21 14.26 1.05
CA ASN A 139 12.51 13.89 2.28
C ASN A 139 13.49 13.65 3.44
N ALA A 140 13.59 14.62 4.31
CA ALA A 140 14.50 14.55 5.47
C ALA A 140 14.21 13.36 6.41
N GLN A 141 12.93 12.91 6.49
CA GLN A 141 12.56 11.78 7.33
C GLN A 141 13.16 10.47 6.82
N ILE A 142 13.19 10.28 5.49
CA ILE A 142 13.85 9.11 4.88
C ILE A 142 15.31 9.08 5.28
N TRP A 143 16.03 10.20 5.13
CA TRP A 143 17.44 10.29 5.49
C TRP A 143 17.69 10.10 6.97
N SER A 144 16.86 10.67 7.85
CA SER A 144 16.97 10.47 9.29
C SER A 144 16.73 9.00 9.68
N THR A 145 15.70 8.37 9.13
CA THR A 145 15.39 6.94 9.38
C THR A 145 16.48 6.02 8.82
N ARG A 146 17.03 6.36 7.64
CA ARG A 146 18.16 5.65 7.03
C ARG A 146 19.41 5.73 7.92
N GLY A 147 19.65 6.88 8.51
CA GLY A 147 20.72 7.07 9.52
C GLY A 147 20.54 6.11 10.71
N ILE A 148 19.34 5.97 11.23
CA ILE A 148 19.01 5.02 12.31
C ILE A 148 19.26 3.57 11.88
N ALA A 149 18.84 3.20 10.67
CA ALA A 149 19.04 1.83 10.18
C ALA A 149 20.53 1.48 10.07
N TYR A 150 21.34 2.34 9.45
CA TYR A 150 22.78 2.10 9.31
C TYR A 150 23.54 2.18 10.63
N GLU A 151 23.11 3.04 11.54
CA GLU A 151 23.67 3.07 12.90
C GLU A 151 23.47 1.73 13.63
N ARG A 152 22.25 1.15 13.54
CA ARG A 152 21.96 -0.17 14.12
C ARG A 152 22.70 -1.32 13.40
N LEU A 153 23.04 -1.16 12.13
CA LEU A 153 23.90 -2.09 11.38
C LEU A 153 25.39 -1.92 11.71
N GLY A 154 25.76 -0.87 12.46
CA GLY A 154 27.16 -0.55 12.80
C GLY A 154 27.93 0.18 11.69
N ASP A 155 27.27 0.53 10.57
CA ASP A 155 27.86 1.30 9.48
C ASP A 155 27.81 2.80 9.80
N LYS A 156 28.80 3.25 10.59
CA LYS A 156 28.89 4.64 11.02
C LYS A 156 29.08 5.63 9.86
N GLY A 157 29.72 5.21 8.76
CA GLY A 157 29.94 6.04 7.58
C GLY A 157 28.62 6.40 6.90
N LYS A 158 27.84 5.36 6.53
CA LYS A 158 26.53 5.56 5.92
C LYS A 158 25.53 6.21 6.87
N ALA A 159 25.61 5.92 8.16
CA ALA A 159 24.77 6.59 9.16
C ALA A 159 25.07 8.09 9.22
N ALA A 160 26.36 8.49 9.28
CA ALA A 160 26.76 9.89 9.32
C ALA A 160 26.35 10.62 8.03
N GLY A 161 26.55 10.03 6.86
CA GLY A 161 26.12 10.61 5.58
C GLY A 161 24.60 10.84 5.53
N SER A 162 23.85 9.85 6.01
CA SER A 162 22.38 9.96 6.05
C SER A 162 21.90 11.03 7.00
N TYR A 163 22.43 11.08 8.23
CA TYR A 163 22.09 12.14 9.19
C TYR A 163 22.52 13.52 8.71
N ALA A 164 23.71 13.64 8.10
CA ALA A 164 24.15 14.91 7.52
C ALA A 164 23.16 15.42 6.46
N ARG A 165 22.68 14.55 5.60
CA ARG A 165 21.67 14.91 4.59
C ARG A 165 20.36 15.33 5.24
N ALA A 166 19.88 14.59 6.25
CA ALA A 166 18.69 14.96 7.01
C ALA A 166 18.81 16.33 7.67
N VAL A 167 19.95 16.62 8.31
CA VAL A 167 20.23 17.93 8.95
C VAL A 167 20.29 19.05 7.91
N ASN A 168 20.88 18.82 6.75
CA ASN A 168 20.92 19.81 5.67
C ASN A 168 19.50 20.14 5.15
N LEU A 169 18.62 19.15 5.04
CA LEU A 169 17.23 19.33 4.61
C LEU A 169 16.36 19.98 5.71
N ARG A 170 16.60 19.59 6.98
CA ARG A 170 15.89 20.11 8.14
C ARG A 170 16.88 20.47 9.26
N PRO A 171 17.46 21.68 9.27
CA PRO A 171 18.48 22.06 10.26
C PRO A 171 18.01 22.06 11.70
N LYS A 172 16.69 22.12 11.93
CA LYS A 172 16.05 22.10 13.27
C LYS A 172 15.63 20.70 13.73
N ASP A 173 15.97 19.66 12.98
CA ASP A 173 15.69 18.26 13.37
C ASP A 173 16.71 17.83 14.44
N ASP A 174 16.32 17.96 15.71
CA ASP A 174 17.19 17.61 16.84
C ASP A 174 17.50 16.12 16.89
N ALA A 175 16.61 15.24 16.41
CA ALA A 175 16.86 13.80 16.36
C ALA A 175 17.97 13.46 15.36
N ALA A 176 17.90 14.04 14.15
CA ALA A 176 18.94 13.88 13.14
C ALA A 176 20.27 14.46 13.59
N ARG A 177 20.28 15.64 14.22
CA ARG A 177 21.49 16.26 14.75
C ARG A 177 22.15 15.44 15.86
N THR A 178 21.35 14.91 16.76
CA THR A 178 21.82 14.04 17.84
C THR A 178 22.38 12.74 17.30
N GLY A 179 21.68 12.11 16.34
CA GLY A 179 22.15 10.91 15.63
C GLY A 179 23.48 11.18 14.92
N PHE A 180 23.59 12.30 14.20
CA PHE A 180 24.82 12.70 13.52
C PHE A 180 26.01 12.83 14.49
N ALA A 181 25.83 13.51 15.62
CA ALA A 181 26.87 13.64 16.62
C ALA A 181 27.26 12.29 17.26
N ARG A 182 26.26 11.43 17.52
CA ARG A 182 26.46 10.11 18.16
C ARG A 182 27.31 9.16 17.30
N VAL A 183 27.17 9.23 15.98
CA VAL A 183 27.98 8.42 15.06
C VAL A 183 29.35 9.05 14.75
N GLY A 184 29.68 10.18 15.36
CA GLY A 184 30.95 10.90 15.16
C GLY A 184 30.96 11.78 13.91
N GLY A 185 29.79 12.20 13.43
CA GLY A 185 29.66 13.10 12.31
C GLY A 185 30.30 14.47 12.56
N LYS A 186 31.01 15.00 11.58
CA LYS A 186 31.66 16.33 11.64
C LYS A 186 31.04 17.24 10.59
N PRO A 187 30.54 18.41 10.99
CA PRO A 187 30.02 19.40 10.03
C PRO A 187 31.08 19.74 8.97
N GLY A 188 30.65 19.82 7.71
CA GLY A 188 31.55 20.12 6.57
C GLY A 188 32.37 18.95 6.02
N GLN A 189 32.28 17.76 6.63
CA GLN A 189 32.86 16.54 6.06
C GLN A 189 31.92 15.92 5.02
N THR A 190 32.48 15.46 3.92
CA THR A 190 31.74 14.64 2.92
C THR A 190 31.68 13.19 3.40
N TYR A 191 30.52 12.57 3.29
CA TYR A 191 30.27 11.17 3.59
C TYR A 191 29.76 10.49 2.32
N GLU A 192 30.39 9.43 1.90
CA GLU A 192 30.01 8.59 0.77
C GLU A 192 29.09 7.43 1.19
#